data_94cce6f27f631402eb2024c230993985
#
_entry.id   94cce6f27f631402eb2024c230993985
#
_cell.length_a   1.000
_cell.length_b   1.000
_cell.length_c   1.000
_cell.angle_alpha   90.00
_cell.angle_beta   90.00
_cell.angle_gamma   90.00
#
_symmetry.space_group_name_H-M   'P 1'
#
loop_
_entity.id
_entity.type
_entity.pdbx_description
1 polymer ?
#
loop_
_entity_poly.entity_id
_entity_poly.type
_entity_poly.pdbx_seq_one_letter_code
_entity_poly.pdbx_strand_id
1 'polypeptide(L)'
;MTLDEFATKIRESCEIVVFTGAGISTESGIPDFRSPGGIWTRYRPVTFQEYVRSESARLEAWKRRLETNEVHKTAKPNSGHYFVQSLDQKGRLIGLITQNVDGLHSIAGLPDDKIVELHGTNRKIICLECDRVYEPDEIINRLVGDFVSPKCDACGGVLKSATVSFGQAMPQEAMRRAQDWTEQAGIFVVMGSSLQVQPAASFPVIAKRNGAVLAIINRDPTPLDDLADFIHHGAIGEFCRSFNPLVTDG
;
A
#
# COMPACT_ATOMS: atom_id res chain seq x y z
N MET A 1 -18.44 -16.33 9.95
CA MET A 1 -19.18 -15.08 10.26
C MET A 1 -19.94 -14.64 9.03
N THR A 2 -21.21 -14.24 9.17
CA THR A 2 -22.03 -13.69 8.09
C THR A 2 -21.69 -12.21 7.84
N LEU A 3 -22.16 -11.65 6.72
CA LEU A 3 -21.96 -10.24 6.37
C LEU A 3 -22.60 -9.31 7.43
N ASP A 4 -23.80 -9.62 7.91
CA ASP A 4 -24.51 -8.81 8.90
C ASP A 4 -23.82 -8.83 10.27
N GLU A 5 -23.31 -10.01 10.67
CA GLU A 5 -22.50 -10.13 11.89
C GLU A 5 -21.20 -9.31 11.78
N PHE A 6 -20.54 -9.32 10.61
CA PHE A 6 -19.34 -8.51 10.38
C PHE A 6 -19.67 -7.01 10.39
N ALA A 7 -20.76 -6.60 9.73
CA ALA A 7 -21.21 -5.21 9.74
C ALA A 7 -21.50 -4.71 11.16
N THR A 8 -22.15 -5.54 11.98
CA THR A 8 -22.41 -5.23 13.39
C THR A 8 -21.12 -5.01 14.16
N LYS A 9 -20.14 -5.92 14.02
CA LYS A 9 -18.83 -5.76 14.67
C LYS A 9 -18.10 -4.48 14.23
N ILE A 10 -18.13 -4.13 12.96
CA ILE A 10 -17.54 -2.88 12.45
C ILE A 10 -18.25 -1.65 13.05
N ARG A 11 -19.58 -1.67 13.20
CA ARG A 11 -20.33 -0.56 13.80
C ARG A 11 -19.99 -0.35 15.29
N GLU A 12 -19.81 -1.43 16.03
CA GLU A 12 -19.60 -1.42 17.48
C GLU A 12 -18.14 -1.21 17.88
N SER A 13 -17.17 -1.40 16.97
CA SER A 13 -15.76 -1.27 17.28
C SER A 13 -15.21 0.13 17.02
N CYS A 14 -14.30 0.57 17.88
CA CYS A 14 -13.41 1.72 17.67
C CYS A 14 -11.92 1.30 17.55
N GLU A 15 -11.66 0.00 17.43
CA GLU A 15 -10.30 -0.58 17.38
C GLU A 15 -10.06 -1.32 16.07
N ILE A 16 -10.33 -0.63 14.94
CA ILE A 16 -10.17 -1.19 13.60
C ILE A 16 -8.81 -0.80 13.03
N VAL A 17 -8.07 -1.79 12.56
CA VAL A 17 -6.88 -1.60 11.72
C VAL A 17 -7.19 -2.13 10.33
N VAL A 18 -6.91 -1.32 9.31
CA VAL A 18 -7.03 -1.74 7.92
C VAL A 18 -5.65 -1.97 7.34
N PHE A 19 -5.47 -3.08 6.62
CA PHE A 19 -4.24 -3.46 5.94
C PHE A 19 -4.51 -3.56 4.44
N THR A 20 -3.83 -2.76 3.62
CA THR A 20 -4.10 -2.73 2.18
C THR A 20 -2.90 -3.15 1.33
N GLY A 21 -3.20 -3.74 0.16
CA GLY A 21 -2.24 -4.05 -0.88
C GLY A 21 -2.71 -3.55 -2.25
N ALA A 22 -1.94 -3.82 -3.31
CA ALA A 22 -2.14 -3.26 -4.64
C ALA A 22 -3.52 -3.56 -5.26
N GLY A 23 -4.18 -4.62 -4.80
CA GLY A 23 -5.53 -4.97 -5.26
C GLY A 23 -6.59 -3.90 -4.98
N ILE A 24 -6.43 -3.07 -3.93
CA ILE A 24 -7.37 -1.97 -3.65
C ILE A 24 -7.30 -0.88 -4.72
N SER A 25 -6.15 -0.70 -5.37
CA SER A 25 -5.91 0.38 -6.35
C SER A 25 -6.18 -0.03 -7.79
N THR A 26 -6.56 -1.28 -8.06
CA THR A 26 -6.83 -1.77 -9.42
C THR A 26 -8.04 -1.06 -10.05
N GLU A 27 -9.08 -0.77 -9.28
CA GLU A 27 -10.24 0.02 -9.73
C GLU A 27 -9.92 1.52 -9.91
N SER A 28 -8.75 1.97 -9.46
CA SER A 28 -8.20 3.31 -9.73
C SER A 28 -7.33 3.36 -10.99
N GLY A 29 -7.19 2.23 -11.71
CA GLY A 29 -6.39 2.10 -12.92
C GLY A 29 -4.92 1.76 -12.66
N ILE A 30 -4.48 1.57 -11.42
CA ILE A 30 -3.12 1.15 -11.09
C ILE A 30 -3.07 -0.38 -11.12
N PRO A 31 -2.27 -1.00 -12.02
CA PRO A 31 -2.18 -2.46 -12.07
C PRO A 31 -1.54 -3.02 -10.81
N ASP A 32 -2.03 -4.15 -10.34
CA ASP A 32 -1.36 -4.90 -9.28
C ASP A 32 -0.09 -5.60 -9.81
N PHE A 33 0.60 -6.33 -8.94
CA PHE A 33 1.89 -6.92 -9.29
C PHE A 33 1.78 -8.32 -9.89
N ARG A 34 0.79 -9.14 -9.49
CA ARG A 34 0.77 -10.60 -9.71
C ARG A 34 -0.33 -11.10 -10.60
N SER A 35 -1.44 -10.37 -10.71
CA SER A 35 -2.59 -10.77 -11.54
C SER A 35 -2.19 -10.92 -13.01
N PRO A 36 -2.97 -11.63 -13.82
CA PRO A 36 -2.78 -11.62 -15.26
C PRO A 36 -2.74 -10.17 -15.79
N GLY A 37 -1.63 -9.79 -16.42
CA GLY A 37 -1.36 -8.41 -16.85
C GLY A 37 -0.73 -7.49 -15.79
N GLY A 38 -0.50 -7.98 -14.58
CA GLY A 38 0.19 -7.26 -13.51
C GLY A 38 1.66 -6.95 -13.83
N ILE A 39 2.26 -6.09 -13.03
CA ILE A 39 3.60 -5.52 -13.29
C ILE A 39 4.67 -6.61 -13.47
N TRP A 40 4.65 -7.66 -12.64
CA TRP A 40 5.68 -8.73 -12.69
C TRP A 40 5.50 -9.72 -13.84
N THR A 41 4.40 -9.68 -14.58
CA THR A 41 4.27 -10.43 -15.82
C THR A 41 5.10 -9.81 -16.96
N ARG A 42 5.45 -8.52 -16.83
CA ARG A 42 6.21 -7.75 -17.82
C ARG A 42 7.65 -7.46 -17.40
N TYR A 43 7.90 -7.32 -16.08
CA TYR A 43 9.18 -6.85 -15.55
C TYR A 43 9.64 -7.69 -14.36
N ARG A 44 10.92 -8.06 -14.36
CA ARG A 44 11.58 -8.60 -13.17
C ARG A 44 11.87 -7.44 -12.18
N PRO A 45 11.58 -7.59 -10.88
CA PRO A 45 11.97 -6.57 -9.89
C PRO A 45 13.47 -6.30 -9.91
N VAL A 46 13.86 -5.03 -9.86
CA VAL A 46 15.24 -4.61 -9.62
C VAL A 46 15.46 -4.61 -8.11
N THR A 47 16.44 -5.39 -7.62
CA THR A 47 16.79 -5.42 -6.20
C THR A 47 17.53 -4.16 -5.78
N PHE A 48 17.57 -3.87 -4.48
CA PHE A 48 18.30 -2.72 -3.95
C PHE A 48 19.79 -2.78 -4.28
N GLN A 49 20.41 -3.97 -4.14
CA GLN A 49 21.82 -4.17 -4.46
C GLN A 49 22.13 -3.95 -5.95
N GLU A 50 21.27 -4.44 -6.84
CA GLU A 50 21.40 -4.18 -8.29
C GLU A 50 21.28 -2.68 -8.58
N TYR A 51 20.28 -2.00 -7.96
CA TYR A 51 20.06 -0.57 -8.13
C TYR A 51 21.30 0.26 -7.73
N VAL A 52 21.89 -0.04 -6.57
CA VAL A 52 23.06 0.69 -6.07
C VAL A 52 24.30 0.44 -6.92
N ARG A 53 24.54 -0.82 -7.35
CA ARG A 53 25.78 -1.24 -8.02
C ARG A 53 25.80 -1.00 -9.52
N SER A 54 24.63 -0.99 -10.18
CA SER A 54 24.54 -1.00 -11.64
C SER A 54 23.79 0.20 -12.19
N GLU A 55 24.45 0.98 -13.05
CA GLU A 55 23.82 2.07 -13.76
C GLU A 55 22.72 1.58 -14.70
N SER A 56 22.93 0.45 -15.38
CA SER A 56 21.91 -0.14 -16.24
C SER A 56 20.66 -0.56 -15.47
N ALA A 57 20.81 -1.08 -14.25
CA ALA A 57 19.67 -1.39 -13.38
C ALA A 57 18.90 -0.13 -12.93
N ARG A 58 19.63 0.98 -12.67
CA ARG A 58 18.99 2.28 -12.38
C ARG A 58 18.23 2.81 -13.58
N LEU A 59 18.81 2.77 -14.76
CA LEU A 59 18.14 3.21 -16.00
C LEU A 59 16.88 2.40 -16.28
N GLU A 60 16.93 1.08 -16.09
CA GLU A 60 15.76 0.22 -16.21
C GLU A 60 14.66 0.61 -15.20
N ALA A 61 15.01 0.87 -13.95
CA ALA A 61 14.06 1.30 -12.92
C ALA A 61 13.45 2.68 -13.24
N TRP A 62 14.26 3.63 -13.74
CA TRP A 62 13.78 4.95 -14.16
C TRP A 62 12.89 4.89 -15.40
N LYS A 63 13.21 4.02 -16.36
CA LYS A 63 12.35 3.79 -17.52
C LYS A 63 10.94 3.32 -17.10
N ARG A 64 10.87 2.32 -16.22
CA ARG A 64 9.59 1.84 -15.65
C ARG A 64 8.85 2.93 -14.90
N ARG A 65 9.59 3.75 -14.15
CA ARG A 65 9.02 4.89 -13.44
C ARG A 65 8.36 5.87 -14.41
N LEU A 66 8.99 6.18 -15.55
CA LEU A 66 8.42 7.04 -16.59
C LEU A 66 7.17 6.41 -17.21
N GLU A 67 7.21 5.13 -17.56
CA GLU A 67 6.08 4.41 -18.18
C GLU A 67 4.84 4.40 -17.26
N THR A 68 5.03 4.33 -15.95
CA THR A 68 3.92 4.29 -14.97
C THR A 68 3.54 5.68 -14.44
N ASN A 69 4.30 6.72 -14.76
CA ASN A 69 4.14 8.03 -14.16
C ASN A 69 2.75 8.64 -14.40
N GLU A 70 2.26 8.58 -15.64
CA GLU A 70 0.95 9.14 -16.00
C GLU A 70 -0.20 8.42 -15.28
N VAL A 71 -0.11 7.09 -15.15
CA VAL A 71 -1.10 6.31 -14.42
C VAL A 71 -1.13 6.74 -12.94
N HIS A 72 0.04 6.89 -12.31
CA HIS A 72 0.11 7.36 -10.91
C HIS A 72 -0.36 8.80 -10.72
N LYS A 73 -0.12 9.69 -11.70
CA LYS A 73 -0.58 11.09 -11.63
C LYS A 73 -2.08 11.26 -11.81
N THR A 74 -2.69 10.43 -12.64
CA THR A 74 -4.11 10.57 -13.01
C THR A 74 -5.02 9.70 -12.17
N ALA A 75 -4.48 8.69 -11.46
CA ALA A 75 -5.24 7.81 -10.61
C ALA A 75 -5.98 8.59 -9.50
N LYS A 76 -7.23 8.21 -9.27
CA LYS A 76 -8.06 8.78 -8.21
C LYS A 76 -8.47 7.71 -7.21
N PRO A 77 -8.68 8.07 -5.94
CA PRO A 77 -9.24 7.16 -4.96
C PRO A 77 -10.56 6.55 -5.46
N ASN A 78 -10.79 5.31 -5.11
CA ASN A 78 -12.03 4.57 -5.39
C ASN A 78 -12.80 4.25 -4.09
N SER A 79 -13.92 3.54 -4.21
CA SER A 79 -14.81 3.21 -3.09
C SER A 79 -14.08 2.51 -1.93
N GLY A 80 -13.03 1.70 -2.19
CA GLY A 80 -12.22 1.07 -1.16
C GLY A 80 -11.45 2.08 -0.31
N HIS A 81 -10.84 3.08 -0.94
CA HIS A 81 -10.12 4.15 -0.25
C HIS A 81 -11.06 5.03 0.59
N TYR A 82 -12.22 5.40 0.02
CA TYR A 82 -13.23 6.17 0.74
C TYR A 82 -13.89 5.39 1.88
N PHE A 83 -14.01 4.07 1.76
CA PHE A 83 -14.46 3.22 2.86
C PHE A 83 -13.51 3.33 4.06
N VAL A 84 -12.19 3.23 3.84
CA VAL A 84 -11.21 3.39 4.93
C VAL A 84 -11.30 4.79 5.55
N GLN A 85 -11.39 5.84 4.74
CA GLN A 85 -11.58 7.21 5.21
C GLN A 85 -12.87 7.36 6.03
N SER A 86 -13.97 6.70 5.64
CA SER A 86 -15.24 6.75 6.39
C SER A 86 -15.14 6.12 7.78
N LEU A 87 -14.31 5.07 7.95
CA LEU A 87 -14.05 4.48 9.27
C LEU A 87 -13.33 5.47 10.20
N ASP A 88 -12.37 6.24 9.65
CA ASP A 88 -11.68 7.29 10.43
C ASP A 88 -12.63 8.42 10.83
N GLN A 89 -13.44 8.94 9.90
CA GLN A 89 -14.43 9.99 10.17
C GLN A 89 -15.43 9.61 11.26
N LYS A 90 -15.66 8.31 11.45
CA LYS A 90 -16.54 7.78 12.49
C LYS A 90 -15.82 7.45 13.80
N GLY A 91 -14.52 7.76 13.90
CA GLY A 91 -13.69 7.46 15.07
C GLY A 91 -13.48 5.97 15.34
N ARG A 92 -13.59 5.13 14.29
CA ARG A 92 -13.47 3.67 14.39
C ARG A 92 -12.10 3.15 14.02
N LEU A 93 -11.31 3.94 13.28
CA LEU A 93 -10.01 3.54 12.76
C LEU A 93 -8.88 3.87 13.73
N ILE A 94 -8.13 2.88 14.18
CA ILE A 94 -6.82 3.08 14.82
C ILE A 94 -5.86 3.63 13.76
N GLY A 95 -5.72 2.92 12.63
CA GLY A 95 -4.87 3.33 11.54
C GLY A 95 -4.93 2.38 10.34
N LEU A 96 -4.31 2.85 9.26
CA LEU A 96 -4.12 2.13 8.02
C LEU A 96 -2.65 1.70 7.87
N ILE A 97 -2.43 0.42 7.66
CA ILE A 97 -1.13 -0.14 7.27
C ILE A 97 -1.22 -0.46 5.77
N THR A 98 -0.43 0.21 4.95
CA THR A 98 -0.48 -0.03 3.50
C THR A 98 0.85 -0.52 2.94
N GLN A 99 0.77 -1.47 2.03
CA GLN A 99 1.88 -1.90 1.17
C GLN A 99 2.01 -1.04 -0.08
N ASN A 100 0.99 -0.21 -0.36
CA ASN A 100 0.94 0.63 -1.55
C ASN A 100 1.85 1.84 -1.41
N VAL A 101 2.31 2.30 -2.57
CA VAL A 101 3.22 3.45 -2.70
C VAL A 101 2.56 4.62 -3.48
N ASP A 102 1.28 4.48 -3.82
CA ASP A 102 0.54 5.40 -4.71
C ASP A 102 0.02 6.67 -4.01
N GLY A 103 -0.10 6.64 -2.67
CA GLY A 103 -0.60 7.76 -1.86
C GLY A 103 -2.11 8.00 -1.98
N LEU A 104 -2.89 7.07 -2.57
CA LEU A 104 -4.32 7.29 -2.80
C LEU A 104 -5.13 7.39 -1.51
N HIS A 105 -4.69 6.79 -0.41
CA HIS A 105 -5.35 6.95 0.89
C HIS A 105 -5.25 8.37 1.44
N SER A 106 -4.08 9.03 1.34
CA SER A 106 -3.94 10.45 1.69
C SER A 106 -4.80 11.33 0.78
N ILE A 107 -4.82 11.04 -0.54
CA ILE A 107 -5.64 11.76 -1.52
C ILE A 107 -7.15 11.57 -1.23
N ALA A 108 -7.56 10.42 -0.70
CA ALA A 108 -8.93 10.18 -0.24
C ALA A 108 -9.30 10.99 1.00
N GLY A 109 -8.34 11.64 1.66
CA GLY A 109 -8.56 12.47 2.84
C GLY A 109 -8.29 11.76 4.17
N LEU A 110 -7.65 10.60 4.17
CA LEU A 110 -7.17 9.98 5.41
C LEU A 110 -5.94 10.76 5.92
N PRO A 111 -5.92 11.20 7.20
CA PRO A 111 -4.79 11.92 7.78
C PRO A 111 -3.48 11.11 7.76
N ASP A 112 -2.36 11.79 7.52
CA ASP A 112 -1.04 11.12 7.38
C ASP A 112 -0.59 10.43 8.70
N ASP A 113 -1.01 10.94 9.85
CA ASP A 113 -0.77 10.29 11.15
C ASP A 113 -1.59 9.01 11.35
N LYS A 114 -2.58 8.76 10.51
CA LYS A 114 -3.36 7.53 10.43
C LYS A 114 -2.84 6.55 9.37
N ILE A 115 -1.74 6.86 8.67
CA ILE A 115 -1.20 6.03 7.59
C ILE A 115 0.21 5.54 7.96
N VAL A 116 0.44 4.25 7.74
CA VAL A 116 1.77 3.63 7.71
C VAL A 116 2.02 3.04 6.32
N GLU A 117 2.92 3.66 5.55
CA GLU A 117 3.39 3.17 4.25
C GLU A 117 4.59 2.23 4.45
N LEU A 118 4.35 0.91 4.53
CA LEU A 118 5.39 -0.09 4.79
C LEU A 118 6.47 -0.12 3.72
N HIS A 119 6.09 0.09 2.47
CA HIS A 119 6.99 0.03 1.33
C HIS A 119 7.41 1.41 0.83
N GLY A 120 7.27 2.44 1.68
CA GLY A 120 7.57 3.82 1.32
C GLY A 120 6.58 4.40 0.30
N THR A 121 7.02 5.42 -0.45
CA THR A 121 6.13 6.17 -1.33
C THR A 121 6.74 6.49 -2.68
N ASN A 122 5.92 6.49 -3.72
CA ASN A 122 6.27 6.99 -5.05
C ASN A 122 6.15 8.51 -5.18
N ARG A 123 5.62 9.18 -4.17
CA ARG A 123 5.39 10.63 -4.15
C ARG A 123 6.64 11.43 -3.79
N LYS A 124 7.76 10.78 -3.56
CA LYS A 124 9.05 11.40 -3.25
C LYS A 124 10.19 10.66 -3.94
N ILE A 125 11.24 11.40 -4.24
CA ILE A 125 12.53 10.88 -4.68
C ILE A 125 13.56 11.27 -3.63
N ILE A 126 14.44 10.35 -3.26
CA ILE A 126 15.48 10.59 -2.24
C ILE A 126 16.87 10.36 -2.82
N CYS A 127 17.84 11.09 -2.31
CA CYS A 127 19.25 10.79 -2.50
C CYS A 127 19.68 9.73 -1.49
N LEU A 128 20.33 8.65 -1.98
CA LEU A 128 20.77 7.55 -1.11
C LEU A 128 22.04 7.88 -0.28
N GLU A 129 22.71 9.00 -0.57
CA GLU A 129 23.95 9.42 0.11
C GLU A 129 23.76 10.57 1.10
N CYS A 130 22.83 11.52 0.83
CA CYS A 130 22.64 12.68 1.67
C CYS A 130 21.17 12.92 2.12
N ASP A 131 20.30 11.96 1.86
CA ASP A 131 18.88 11.96 2.23
C ASP A 131 18.06 13.16 1.72
N ARG A 132 18.61 13.96 0.79
CA ARG A 132 17.87 15.08 0.18
C ARG A 132 16.66 14.54 -0.55
N VAL A 133 15.52 15.18 -0.29
CA VAL A 133 14.21 14.83 -0.90
C VAL A 133 13.92 15.77 -2.07
N TYR A 134 13.33 15.21 -3.12
CA TYR A 134 12.89 15.88 -4.32
C TYR A 134 11.44 15.54 -4.66
N GLU A 135 10.74 16.47 -5.27
CA GLU A 135 9.46 16.17 -5.89
C GLU A 135 9.66 15.33 -7.16
N PRO A 136 8.80 14.33 -7.43
CA PRO A 136 8.96 13.45 -8.58
C PRO A 136 9.11 14.18 -9.91
N ASP A 137 8.31 15.21 -10.15
CA ASP A 137 8.33 15.96 -11.42
C ASP A 137 9.65 16.70 -11.65
N GLU A 138 10.31 17.17 -10.60
CA GLU A 138 11.64 17.78 -10.70
C GLU A 138 12.65 16.83 -11.36
N ILE A 139 12.63 15.57 -10.98
CA ILE A 139 13.60 14.57 -11.44
C ILE A 139 13.13 13.93 -12.75
N ILE A 140 11.84 13.64 -12.87
CA ILE A 140 11.25 13.03 -14.08
C ILE A 140 11.46 13.93 -15.29
N ASN A 141 11.30 15.25 -15.15
CA ASN A 141 11.52 16.21 -16.23
C ASN A 141 12.98 16.25 -16.71
N ARG A 142 13.95 15.86 -15.87
CA ARG A 142 15.38 15.74 -16.27
C ARG A 142 15.65 14.48 -17.11
N LEU A 143 14.75 13.50 -17.11
CA LEU A 143 14.89 12.28 -17.91
C LEU A 143 14.37 12.44 -19.34
N VAL A 144 13.76 13.58 -19.67
CA VAL A 144 13.27 13.90 -21.02
C VAL A 144 14.44 14.40 -21.85
N GLY A 145 14.84 13.67 -22.88
CA GLY A 145 16.00 13.92 -23.73
C GLY A 145 17.04 12.82 -23.61
N ASP A 146 18.23 13.15 -23.16
CA ASP A 146 19.28 12.16 -22.90
C ASP A 146 18.91 11.33 -21.66
N PHE A 147 18.53 10.07 -21.90
CA PHE A 147 18.09 9.16 -20.84
C PHE A 147 19.29 8.66 -20.04
N VAL A 148 19.71 9.46 -19.06
CA VAL A 148 20.78 9.14 -18.12
C VAL A 148 20.25 9.01 -16.69
N SER A 149 20.92 8.19 -15.85
CA SER A 149 20.53 8.04 -14.46
C SER A 149 20.70 9.38 -13.72
N PRO A 150 19.61 9.96 -13.14
CA PRO A 150 19.68 11.26 -12.50
C PRO A 150 20.53 11.19 -11.23
N LYS A 151 21.24 12.28 -10.96
CA LYS A 151 22.09 12.43 -9.78
C LYS A 151 21.61 13.59 -8.90
N CYS A 152 21.95 13.50 -7.62
CA CYS A 152 21.65 14.54 -6.64
C CYS A 152 22.44 15.81 -6.93
N ASP A 153 21.75 16.96 -6.97
CA ASP A 153 22.38 18.27 -7.23
C ASP A 153 23.28 18.72 -6.09
N ALA A 154 23.02 18.22 -4.88
CA ALA A 154 23.78 18.63 -3.69
C ALA A 154 25.09 17.86 -3.52
N CYS A 155 25.10 16.55 -3.83
CA CYS A 155 26.27 15.71 -3.54
C CYS A 155 26.70 14.81 -4.69
N GLY A 156 25.98 14.81 -5.84
CA GLY A 156 26.25 13.93 -6.96
C GLY A 156 25.81 12.46 -6.76
N GLY A 157 25.19 12.16 -5.61
CA GLY A 157 24.78 10.81 -5.22
C GLY A 157 23.62 10.25 -6.02
N VAL A 158 23.33 8.97 -5.79
CA VAL A 158 22.28 8.22 -6.52
C VAL A 158 20.89 8.63 -6.05
N LEU A 159 20.04 9.00 -6.99
CA LEU A 159 18.62 9.26 -6.72
C LEU A 159 17.77 8.02 -6.90
N LYS A 160 16.75 7.85 -6.05
CA LYS A 160 15.82 6.72 -6.08
C LYS A 160 14.42 7.18 -5.64
N SER A 161 13.34 6.60 -6.21
CA SER A 161 12.02 6.73 -5.60
C SER A 161 12.07 6.29 -4.13
N ALA A 162 11.40 6.99 -3.24
CA ALA A 162 11.39 6.71 -1.80
C ALA A 162 10.62 5.44 -1.44
N THR A 163 10.65 4.44 -2.33
CA THR A 163 10.03 3.12 -2.14
C THR A 163 11.04 2.12 -1.61
N VAL A 164 10.58 1.09 -0.91
CA VAL A 164 11.42 -0.03 -0.46
C VAL A 164 11.56 -1.04 -1.58
N SER A 165 12.79 -1.28 -2.04
CA SER A 165 13.10 -2.31 -3.04
C SER A 165 13.35 -3.67 -2.37
N PHE A 166 13.21 -4.77 -3.11
CA PHE A 166 13.59 -6.09 -2.60
C PHE A 166 15.05 -6.11 -2.14
N GLY A 167 15.29 -6.63 -0.93
CA GLY A 167 16.60 -6.64 -0.29
C GLY A 167 17.02 -5.32 0.37
N GLN A 168 16.15 -4.32 0.38
CA GLN A 168 16.31 -3.11 1.19
C GLN A 168 15.67 -3.29 2.56
N ALA A 169 16.28 -2.72 3.60
CA ALA A 169 15.70 -2.72 4.94
C ALA A 169 14.36 -1.96 4.96
N MET A 170 13.40 -2.50 5.69
CA MET A 170 12.11 -1.84 5.93
C MET A 170 12.31 -0.62 6.84
N PRO A 171 11.52 0.47 6.67
CA PRO A 171 11.57 1.62 7.56
C PRO A 171 11.21 1.20 8.99
N GLN A 172 12.15 1.35 9.92
CA GLN A 172 11.99 0.85 11.30
C GLN A 172 10.79 1.48 12.02
N GLU A 173 10.60 2.79 11.89
CA GLU A 173 9.48 3.48 12.53
C GLU A 173 8.13 3.06 11.95
N ALA A 174 8.03 2.85 10.63
CA ALA A 174 6.83 2.32 10.00
C ALA A 174 6.51 0.90 10.51
N MET A 175 7.52 0.05 10.62
CA MET A 175 7.37 -1.30 11.15
C MET A 175 6.92 -1.30 12.61
N ARG A 176 7.51 -0.43 13.46
CA ARG A 176 7.14 -0.29 14.86
C ARG A 176 5.67 0.18 14.99
N ARG A 177 5.28 1.24 14.30
CA ARG A 177 3.89 1.74 14.31
C ARG A 177 2.90 0.69 13.82
N ALA A 178 3.23 -0.02 12.75
CA ALA A 178 2.40 -1.11 12.23
C ALA A 178 2.23 -2.23 13.28
N GLN A 179 3.30 -2.57 14.00
CA GLN A 179 3.25 -3.55 15.08
C GLN A 179 2.35 -3.06 16.23
N ASP A 180 2.58 -1.83 16.71
CA ASP A 180 1.81 -1.23 17.82
C ASP A 180 0.30 -1.21 17.49
N TRP A 181 -0.09 -0.83 16.26
CA TRP A 181 -1.48 -0.84 15.84
C TRP A 181 -2.06 -2.25 15.69
N THR A 182 -1.27 -3.17 15.14
CA THR A 182 -1.67 -4.56 14.96
C THR A 182 -1.99 -5.22 16.30
N GLU A 183 -1.20 -4.92 17.33
CA GLU A 183 -1.39 -5.46 18.69
C GLU A 183 -2.63 -4.87 19.41
N GLN A 184 -3.03 -3.65 19.04
CA GLN A 184 -4.20 -2.97 19.59
C GLN A 184 -5.50 -3.30 18.84
N ALA A 185 -5.42 -3.98 17.68
CA ALA A 185 -6.57 -4.20 16.84
C ALA A 185 -7.60 -5.15 17.49
N GLY A 186 -8.82 -4.69 17.66
CA GLY A 186 -9.98 -5.55 17.93
C GLY A 186 -10.52 -6.19 16.64
N ILE A 187 -10.39 -5.46 15.51
CA ILE A 187 -10.72 -5.95 14.16
C ILE A 187 -9.56 -5.59 13.22
N PHE A 188 -9.09 -6.58 12.46
CA PHE A 188 -8.05 -6.39 11.46
C PHE A 188 -8.60 -6.74 10.07
N VAL A 189 -8.70 -5.74 9.20
CA VAL A 189 -9.32 -5.87 7.87
C VAL A 189 -8.26 -5.82 6.79
N VAL A 190 -8.06 -6.91 6.08
CA VAL A 190 -7.19 -6.98 4.90
C VAL A 190 -7.98 -6.66 3.64
N MET A 191 -7.52 -5.73 2.82
CA MET A 191 -8.16 -5.35 1.56
C MET A 191 -7.16 -5.33 0.41
N GLY A 192 -7.35 -6.20 -0.58
CA GLY A 192 -6.57 -6.19 -1.82
C GLY A 192 -5.11 -6.61 -1.68
N SER A 193 -4.81 -7.50 -0.74
CA SER A 193 -3.47 -8.04 -0.57
C SER A 193 -3.43 -9.55 -0.82
N SER A 194 -2.45 -10.00 -1.61
CA SER A 194 -2.20 -11.44 -1.80
C SER A 194 -1.57 -12.12 -0.58
N LEU A 195 -1.14 -11.35 0.44
CA LEU A 195 -0.51 -11.83 1.68
C LEU A 195 0.71 -12.75 1.45
N GLN A 196 1.49 -12.49 0.39
CA GLN A 196 2.68 -13.29 0.02
C GLN A 196 4.00 -12.58 0.30
N VAL A 197 3.99 -11.28 0.63
CA VAL A 197 5.21 -10.49 0.83
C VAL A 197 5.54 -10.36 2.30
N GLN A 198 6.68 -10.94 2.70
CA GLN A 198 7.20 -10.80 4.05
C GLN A 198 8.10 -9.55 4.16
N PRO A 199 8.15 -8.88 5.34
CA PRO A 199 7.47 -9.22 6.60
C PRO A 199 6.01 -8.73 6.69
N ALA A 200 5.50 -7.98 5.72
CA ALA A 200 4.18 -7.35 5.78
C ALA A 200 3.03 -8.38 6.00
N ALA A 201 3.12 -9.56 5.37
CA ALA A 201 2.11 -10.61 5.51
C ALA A 201 2.04 -11.25 6.91
N SER A 202 2.95 -10.92 7.83
CA SER A 202 2.88 -11.39 9.22
C SER A 202 1.88 -10.61 10.08
N PHE A 203 1.56 -9.34 9.76
CA PHE A 203 0.67 -8.51 10.58
C PHE A 203 -0.73 -9.12 10.77
N PRO A 204 -1.45 -9.61 9.74
CA PRO A 204 -2.75 -10.27 9.96
C PRO A 204 -2.67 -11.49 10.89
N VAL A 205 -1.56 -12.25 10.83
CA VAL A 205 -1.33 -13.41 11.70
C VAL A 205 -1.12 -12.97 13.15
N ILE A 206 -0.36 -11.89 13.36
CA ILE A 206 -0.12 -11.31 14.69
C ILE A 206 -1.44 -10.79 15.27
N ALA A 207 -2.22 -10.01 14.51
CA ALA A 207 -3.53 -9.53 14.93
C ALA A 207 -4.45 -10.69 15.37
N LYS A 208 -4.53 -11.72 14.54
CA LYS A 208 -5.35 -12.92 14.85
C LYS A 208 -4.90 -13.63 16.13
N ARG A 209 -3.60 -13.78 16.35
CA ARG A 209 -3.03 -14.37 17.57
C ARG A 209 -3.32 -13.52 18.80
N ASN A 210 -3.44 -12.22 18.67
CA ASN A 210 -3.79 -11.29 19.75
C ASN A 210 -5.31 -11.20 19.99
N GLY A 211 -6.12 -12.01 19.29
CA GLY A 211 -7.56 -12.08 19.51
C GLY A 211 -8.40 -11.19 18.61
N ALA A 212 -7.80 -10.47 17.67
CA ALA A 212 -8.56 -9.66 16.72
C ALA A 212 -9.47 -10.52 15.83
N VAL A 213 -10.60 -9.98 15.45
CA VAL A 213 -11.41 -10.50 14.34
C VAL A 213 -10.66 -10.22 13.04
N LEU A 214 -10.28 -11.26 12.31
CA LEU A 214 -9.60 -11.14 11.02
C LEU A 214 -10.60 -11.22 9.87
N ALA A 215 -10.67 -10.16 9.07
CA ALA A 215 -11.45 -10.13 7.83
C ALA A 215 -10.54 -10.00 6.61
N ILE A 216 -10.79 -10.78 5.57
CA ILE A 216 -10.05 -10.73 4.29
C ILE A 216 -11.04 -10.42 3.16
N ILE A 217 -10.81 -9.27 2.50
CA ILE A 217 -11.56 -8.81 1.33
C ILE A 217 -10.57 -8.75 0.17
N ASN A 218 -10.58 -9.76 -0.67
CA ASN A 218 -9.64 -9.87 -1.79
C ASN A 218 -10.29 -10.61 -2.95
N ARG A 219 -9.93 -10.28 -4.19
CA ARG A 219 -10.51 -10.96 -5.35
C ARG A 219 -10.17 -12.46 -5.38
N ASP A 220 -8.90 -12.77 -5.19
CA ASP A 220 -8.37 -14.12 -5.26
C ASP A 220 -8.13 -14.69 -3.86
N PRO A 221 -8.16 -16.02 -3.67
CA PRO A 221 -7.80 -16.65 -2.40
C PRO A 221 -6.40 -16.27 -1.91
N THR A 222 -6.22 -16.26 -0.60
CA THR A 222 -4.94 -15.94 0.05
C THR A 222 -4.45 -17.11 0.92
N PRO A 223 -3.14 -17.18 1.23
CA PRO A 223 -2.60 -18.19 2.14
C PRO A 223 -3.15 -18.10 3.58
N LEU A 224 -3.86 -17.04 3.94
CA LEU A 224 -4.38 -16.81 5.29
C LEU A 224 -5.91 -16.93 5.39
N ASP A 225 -6.58 -17.38 4.33
CA ASP A 225 -8.05 -17.52 4.33
C ASP A 225 -8.54 -18.42 5.46
N ASP A 226 -7.86 -19.55 5.71
CA ASP A 226 -8.22 -20.49 6.79
C ASP A 226 -8.13 -19.87 8.20
N LEU A 227 -7.44 -18.74 8.37
CA LEU A 227 -7.33 -18.02 9.64
C LEU A 227 -8.42 -16.95 9.81
N ALA A 228 -9.09 -16.57 8.72
CA ALA A 228 -10.02 -15.45 8.73
C ALA A 228 -11.38 -15.85 9.33
N ASP A 229 -11.97 -14.92 10.09
CA ASP A 229 -13.34 -15.04 10.59
C ASP A 229 -14.37 -14.62 9.55
N PHE A 230 -13.99 -13.69 8.67
CA PHE A 230 -14.82 -13.24 7.54
C PHE A 230 -13.97 -13.20 6.27
N ILE A 231 -14.52 -13.75 5.18
CA ILE A 231 -13.88 -13.74 3.86
C ILE A 231 -14.89 -13.24 2.82
N HIS A 232 -14.43 -12.36 1.95
CA HIS A 232 -15.15 -11.99 0.74
C HIS A 232 -14.20 -12.07 -0.47
N HIS A 233 -14.52 -12.98 -1.41
CA HIS A 233 -13.83 -13.04 -2.70
C HIS A 233 -14.64 -12.28 -3.76
N GLY A 234 -14.10 -11.13 -4.20
CA GLY A 234 -14.75 -10.27 -5.17
C GLY A 234 -14.06 -8.92 -5.37
N ALA A 235 -14.71 -8.06 -6.15
CA ALA A 235 -14.24 -6.70 -6.39
C ALA A 235 -14.41 -5.85 -5.12
N ILE A 236 -13.32 -5.21 -4.70
CA ILE A 236 -13.28 -4.45 -3.43
C ILE A 236 -14.25 -3.27 -3.47
N GLY A 237 -14.28 -2.55 -4.58
CA GLY A 237 -15.17 -1.38 -4.70
C GLY A 237 -16.65 -1.78 -4.70
N GLU A 238 -17.01 -2.91 -5.28
CA GLU A 238 -18.38 -3.44 -5.22
C GLU A 238 -18.74 -3.80 -3.77
N PHE A 239 -17.88 -4.55 -3.11
CA PHE A 239 -18.04 -4.86 -1.69
C PHE A 239 -18.22 -3.58 -0.85
N CYS A 240 -17.32 -2.60 -0.99
CA CYS A 240 -17.39 -1.38 -0.21
C CYS A 240 -18.66 -0.54 -0.50
N ARG A 241 -19.12 -0.48 -1.74
CA ARG A 241 -20.38 0.21 -2.07
C ARG A 241 -21.61 -0.42 -1.42
N SER A 242 -21.67 -1.74 -1.35
CA SER A 242 -22.78 -2.47 -0.72
C SER A 242 -22.65 -2.51 0.81
N PHE A 243 -21.43 -2.56 1.33
CA PHE A 243 -21.15 -2.71 2.76
C PHE A 243 -21.18 -1.37 3.52
N ASN A 244 -20.74 -0.27 2.89
CA ASN A 244 -20.66 1.04 3.54
C ASN A 244 -22.02 1.50 4.15
N PRO A 245 -23.16 1.40 3.47
CA PRO A 245 -24.44 1.73 4.07
C PRO A 245 -24.74 0.92 5.36
N LEU A 246 -24.39 -0.36 5.37
CA LEU A 246 -24.60 -1.24 6.53
C LEU A 246 -23.83 -0.82 7.78
N VAL A 247 -22.73 -0.07 7.60
CA VAL A 247 -21.85 0.37 8.70
C VAL A 247 -21.90 1.88 8.95
N THR A 248 -22.57 2.64 8.09
CA THR A 248 -22.68 4.10 8.19
C THR A 248 -24.03 4.57 8.75
N ASP A 249 -25.10 3.83 8.47
CA ASP A 249 -26.46 4.15 8.93
C ASP A 249 -26.65 3.59 10.35
N GLY A 250 -26.36 4.43 11.38
CA GLY A 250 -26.52 4.12 12.80
C GLY A 250 -26.28 5.35 13.65
#